data_c8fb0a9aa3cd5157d418b555e7064e2b
#
_entry.id   c8fb0a9aa3cd5157d418b555e7064e2b
#
_cell.length_a   1.000
_cell.length_b   1.000
_cell.length_c   1.000
_cell.angle_alpha   90.00
_cell.angle_beta   90.00
_cell.angle_gamma   90.00
#
_symmetry.space_group_name_H-M   'P 1'
#
loop_
_entity.id
_entity.type
_entity.pdbx_description
1 polymer ?
#
loop_
_entity_poly.entity_id
_entity_poly.type
_entity_poly.pdbx_seq_one_letter_code
_entity_poly.pdbx_strand_id
1 'polypeptide(L)'
;MDADSGEASEPAPAPAPAPGPYSHLTMAQYRSLILRQTEHPFSSSLPLLSDDQKSSSYACANCSSPLFLPNTKFASGTGWPAFSSAIPGAIKTKTDWRLKEDGKWVVLGGSLGLKLREEVVCGRCGGHLGHVFRGEKWAKVEEEVEGKGVTRYCVNGCSLVARST
;
A
#
# COMPACT_ATOMS: atom_id res chain seq x y z
N MET A 1 -26.90 23.50 -40.34
CA MET A 1 -26.84 23.80 -38.89
C MET A 1 -27.18 22.50 -38.18
N ASP A 2 -26.19 21.64 -38.04
CA ASP A 2 -26.33 20.33 -37.46
C ASP A 2 -25.94 20.42 -35.98
N ALA A 3 -26.93 20.20 -35.09
CA ALA A 3 -26.71 20.20 -33.65
C ALA A 3 -26.12 18.83 -33.26
N ASP A 4 -24.83 18.84 -32.90
CA ASP A 4 -24.16 17.75 -32.29
C ASP A 4 -24.76 17.53 -30.87
N SER A 5 -25.58 16.51 -30.77
CA SER A 5 -26.11 16.01 -29.50
C SER A 5 -25.04 15.14 -28.83
N GLY A 6 -24.16 15.76 -28.03
CA GLY A 6 -23.20 15.07 -27.21
C GLY A 6 -23.92 14.17 -26.20
N GLU A 7 -23.95 12.88 -26.48
CA GLU A 7 -24.44 11.81 -25.61
C GLU A 7 -23.49 11.72 -24.40
N ALA A 8 -23.98 12.17 -23.25
CA ALA A 8 -23.26 12.01 -21.99
C ALA A 8 -23.14 10.51 -21.68
N SER A 9 -21.93 9.97 -21.76
CA SER A 9 -21.67 8.58 -21.38
C SER A 9 -22.06 8.35 -19.92
N GLU A 10 -22.96 7.39 -19.68
CA GLU A 10 -23.35 6.94 -18.36
C GLU A 10 -22.11 6.56 -17.53
N PRO A 11 -22.02 6.97 -16.26
CA PRO A 11 -20.90 6.58 -15.41
C PRO A 11 -20.86 5.06 -15.27
N ALA A 12 -19.67 4.46 -15.40
CA ALA A 12 -19.47 3.03 -15.25
C ALA A 12 -20.06 2.53 -13.90
N PRO A 13 -20.74 1.37 -13.88
CA PRO A 13 -21.33 0.84 -12.66
C PRO A 13 -20.27 0.64 -11.58
N ALA A 14 -20.65 0.98 -10.35
CA ALA A 14 -19.75 0.81 -9.19
C ALA A 14 -19.28 -0.65 -9.10
N PRO A 15 -17.99 -0.89 -8.80
CA PRO A 15 -17.45 -2.24 -8.70
C PRO A 15 -18.19 -3.03 -7.61
N ALA A 16 -18.48 -4.31 -7.90
CA ALA A 16 -19.18 -5.20 -6.97
C ALA A 16 -18.45 -5.26 -5.61
N PRO A 17 -19.20 -5.29 -4.49
CA PRO A 17 -18.63 -5.41 -3.15
C PRO A 17 -17.94 -6.76 -2.95
N ALA A 18 -17.01 -6.83 -1.99
CA ALA A 18 -16.37 -8.08 -1.58
C ALA A 18 -17.36 -9.03 -0.89
N PRO A 19 -17.08 -10.36 -0.86
CA PRO A 19 -18.00 -11.34 -0.28
C PRO A 19 -18.01 -11.37 1.25
N GLY A 20 -19.13 -11.78 1.83
CA GLY A 20 -19.28 -12.09 3.26
C GLY A 20 -18.98 -10.93 4.20
N PRO A 21 -18.21 -11.15 5.27
CA PRO A 21 -17.93 -10.15 6.30
C PRO A 21 -17.11 -8.96 5.80
N TYR A 22 -16.62 -9.01 4.55
CA TYR A 22 -15.83 -7.97 3.90
C TYR A 22 -16.62 -7.15 2.88
N SER A 23 -17.96 -7.24 2.90
CA SER A 23 -18.84 -6.53 1.96
C SER A 23 -18.68 -5.00 1.96
N HIS A 24 -18.07 -4.44 3.00
CA HIS A 24 -17.70 -3.02 3.09
C HIS A 24 -16.45 -2.64 2.25
N LEU A 25 -15.71 -3.64 1.75
CA LEU A 25 -14.54 -3.44 0.90
C LEU A 25 -14.92 -3.50 -0.58
N THR A 26 -14.20 -2.75 -1.39
CA THR A 26 -14.21 -2.98 -2.84
C THR A 26 -13.46 -4.27 -3.16
N MET A 27 -13.68 -4.84 -4.35
CA MET A 27 -12.93 -6.04 -4.79
C MET A 27 -11.42 -5.82 -4.84
N ALA A 28 -10.96 -4.62 -5.19
CA ALA A 28 -9.53 -4.30 -5.18
C ALA A 28 -8.96 -4.33 -3.76
N GLN A 29 -9.66 -3.70 -2.81
CA GLN A 29 -9.30 -3.72 -1.39
C GLN A 29 -9.30 -5.13 -0.82
N TYR A 30 -10.33 -5.93 -1.12
CA TYR A 30 -10.44 -7.32 -0.68
C TYR A 30 -9.30 -8.18 -1.22
N ARG A 31 -9.00 -8.08 -2.52
CA ARG A 31 -7.88 -8.81 -3.15
C ARG A 31 -6.55 -8.50 -2.49
N SER A 32 -6.30 -7.24 -2.18
CA SER A 32 -5.06 -6.83 -1.52
C SER A 32 -5.04 -7.21 -0.05
N LEU A 33 -5.99 -6.72 0.74
CA LEU A 33 -5.99 -6.86 2.21
C LEU A 33 -6.18 -8.30 2.68
N ILE A 34 -7.03 -9.07 2.00
CA ILE A 34 -7.46 -10.41 2.45
C ILE A 34 -6.80 -11.52 1.63
N LEU A 35 -6.81 -11.41 0.29
CA LEU A 35 -6.19 -12.41 -0.58
C LEU A 35 -4.70 -12.18 -0.80
N ARG A 36 -4.12 -11.11 -0.22
CA ARG A 36 -2.69 -10.77 -0.24
C ARG A 36 -2.14 -10.62 -1.67
N GLN A 37 -2.95 -10.09 -2.57
CA GLN A 37 -2.54 -9.77 -3.93
C GLN A 37 -1.91 -8.38 -3.98
N THR A 38 -1.04 -8.17 -4.96
CA THR A 38 -0.41 -6.87 -5.23
C THR A 38 -1.18 -6.17 -6.34
N GLU A 39 -1.52 -4.89 -6.15
CA GLU A 39 -2.07 -4.06 -7.23
C GLU A 39 -1.03 -3.81 -8.32
N HIS A 40 -1.46 -3.43 -9.51
CA HIS A 40 -0.54 -3.05 -10.59
C HIS A 40 0.24 -1.78 -10.21
N PRO A 41 1.53 -1.67 -10.61
CA PRO A 41 2.27 -0.43 -10.43
C PRO A 41 1.56 0.72 -11.14
N PHE A 42 1.60 1.91 -10.56
CA PHE A 42 0.95 3.14 -11.05
C PHE A 42 -0.59 3.10 -11.11
N SER A 43 -1.25 2.07 -10.55
CA SER A 43 -2.71 1.98 -10.50
C SER A 43 -3.34 2.63 -9.27
N SER A 44 -2.53 3.03 -8.30
CA SER A 44 -3.03 3.61 -7.05
C SER A 44 -3.69 4.97 -7.28
N SER A 45 -4.95 5.09 -6.87
CA SER A 45 -5.70 6.34 -6.80
C SER A 45 -5.67 7.00 -5.42
N LEU A 46 -4.74 6.57 -4.55
CA LEU A 46 -4.62 7.11 -3.20
C LEU A 46 -4.29 8.61 -3.25
N PRO A 47 -5.16 9.50 -2.74
CA PRO A 47 -4.95 10.93 -2.82
C PRO A 47 -3.74 11.36 -1.98
N LEU A 48 -3.11 12.46 -2.37
CA LEU A 48 -2.11 13.12 -1.55
C LEU A 48 -2.84 13.91 -0.45
N LEU A 49 -2.43 13.67 0.78
CA LEU A 49 -2.85 14.48 1.92
C LEU A 49 -1.80 15.56 2.18
N SER A 50 -2.24 16.77 2.56
CA SER A 50 -1.34 17.85 2.94
C SER A 50 -0.90 17.70 4.40
N ASP A 51 0.32 18.15 4.70
CA ASP A 51 0.92 18.04 6.04
C ASP A 51 0.34 19.02 7.06
N ASP A 52 -0.33 20.06 6.60
CA ASP A 52 -0.95 21.13 7.42
C ASP A 52 -2.18 20.63 8.18
N GLN A 53 -2.75 19.51 7.79
CA GLN A 53 -3.86 18.88 8.51
C GLN A 53 -3.33 17.94 9.59
N LYS A 54 -3.12 18.47 10.80
CA LYS A 54 -2.56 17.73 11.96
C LYS A 54 -3.25 16.40 12.29
N SER A 55 -4.47 16.20 11.81
CA SER A 55 -5.28 14.99 12.04
C SER A 55 -5.37 14.09 10.81
N SER A 56 -4.65 14.40 9.72
CA SER A 56 -4.68 13.60 8.50
C SER A 56 -3.82 12.36 8.63
N SER A 57 -4.31 11.25 8.08
CA SER A 57 -3.56 10.00 8.04
C SER A 57 -4.01 9.10 6.89
N TYR A 58 -3.12 8.22 6.48
CA TYR A 58 -3.49 7.07 5.64
C TYR A 58 -3.86 5.91 6.56
N ALA A 59 -5.11 5.49 6.50
CA ALA A 59 -5.69 4.47 7.37
C ALA A 59 -5.92 3.15 6.61
N CYS A 60 -6.02 2.05 7.34
CA CYS A 60 -6.37 0.74 6.79
C CYS A 60 -7.80 0.77 6.21
N ALA A 61 -7.97 0.37 4.95
CA ALA A 61 -9.28 0.35 4.31
C ALA A 61 -10.26 -0.65 4.98
N ASN A 62 -9.73 -1.70 5.63
CA ASN A 62 -10.59 -2.70 6.30
C ASN A 62 -11.07 -2.23 7.69
N CYS A 63 -10.19 -1.70 8.54
CA CYS A 63 -10.53 -1.43 9.95
C CYS A 63 -10.40 0.03 10.35
N SER A 64 -10.06 0.90 9.40
CA SER A 64 -9.91 2.35 9.60
C SER A 64 -8.85 2.77 10.63
N SER A 65 -7.98 1.86 11.08
CA SER A 65 -6.84 2.22 11.94
C SER A 65 -5.87 3.13 11.18
N PRO A 66 -5.43 4.26 11.73
CA PRO A 66 -4.40 5.10 11.13
C PRO A 66 -3.07 4.33 11.09
N LEU A 67 -2.38 4.40 9.95
CA LEU A 67 -1.18 3.60 9.67
C LEU A 67 0.05 4.46 9.35
N PHE A 68 -0.13 5.48 8.52
CA PHE A 68 0.94 6.34 8.05
C PHE A 68 0.54 7.81 8.10
N LEU A 69 1.49 8.68 8.39
CA LEU A 69 1.29 10.13 8.34
C LEU A 69 1.63 10.68 6.94
N PRO A 70 0.99 11.78 6.51
CA PRO A 70 1.23 12.38 5.19
C PRO A 70 2.71 12.73 4.95
N ASN A 71 3.38 13.32 5.91
CA ASN A 71 4.78 13.73 5.85
C ASN A 71 5.78 12.57 5.74
N THR A 72 5.34 11.33 5.95
CA THR A 72 6.19 10.15 5.75
C THR A 72 6.10 9.57 4.34
N LYS A 73 5.16 10.07 3.51
CA LYS A 73 4.96 9.64 2.13
C LYS A 73 5.98 10.28 1.21
N PHE A 74 6.60 9.49 0.35
CA PHE A 74 7.57 9.99 -0.63
C PHE A 74 7.45 9.29 -1.99
N ALA A 75 8.00 9.92 -3.03
CA ALA A 75 8.02 9.37 -4.39
C ALA A 75 9.19 8.41 -4.56
N SER A 76 8.93 7.11 -4.48
CA SER A 76 9.97 6.07 -4.67
C SER A 76 10.23 5.72 -6.14
N GLY A 77 9.39 6.13 -7.07
CA GLY A 77 9.50 5.77 -8.49
C GLY A 77 9.10 4.32 -8.81
N THR A 78 8.69 3.52 -7.82
CA THR A 78 8.34 2.10 -8.01
C THR A 78 6.93 1.87 -8.54
N GLY A 79 6.09 2.91 -8.55
CA GLY A 79 4.69 2.83 -8.97
C GLY A 79 3.70 2.49 -7.85
N TRP A 80 4.17 2.26 -6.65
CA TRP A 80 3.35 2.07 -5.45
C TRP A 80 3.57 3.19 -4.44
N PRO A 81 2.57 3.53 -3.60
CA PRO A 81 2.75 4.41 -2.47
C PRO A 81 3.89 3.94 -1.55
N ALA A 82 4.78 4.85 -1.20
CA ALA A 82 5.92 4.58 -0.35
C ALA A 82 5.96 5.53 0.85
N PHE A 83 6.32 4.98 2.02
CA PHE A 83 6.41 5.71 3.27
C PHE A 83 7.74 5.40 3.95
N SER A 84 8.36 6.42 4.56
CA SER A 84 9.63 6.28 5.30
C SER A 84 9.44 5.73 6.70
N SER A 85 8.29 5.98 7.32
CA SER A 85 7.94 5.46 8.64
C SER A 85 6.44 5.21 8.77
N ALA A 86 6.06 4.35 9.71
CA ALA A 86 4.68 4.10 10.11
C ALA A 86 4.40 4.68 11.49
N ILE A 87 3.13 4.91 11.80
CA ILE A 87 2.71 5.28 13.15
C ILE A 87 3.12 4.16 14.12
N PRO A 88 3.75 4.47 15.27
CA PRO A 88 4.19 3.45 16.23
C PRO A 88 3.09 2.47 16.62
N GLY A 89 3.36 1.17 16.49
CA GLY A 89 2.40 0.10 16.81
C GLY A 89 1.28 -0.13 15.78
N ALA A 90 1.17 0.72 14.75
CA ALA A 90 0.09 0.63 13.77
C ALA A 90 0.23 -0.54 12.79
N ILE A 91 1.45 -1.00 12.56
CA ILE A 91 1.75 -2.10 11.65
C ILE A 91 2.50 -3.21 12.36
N LYS A 92 2.48 -4.39 11.75
CA LYS A 92 3.35 -5.53 12.09
C LYS A 92 4.06 -6.01 10.83
N THR A 93 5.27 -6.55 11.01
CA THR A 93 6.00 -7.20 9.93
C THR A 93 6.03 -8.70 10.14
N LYS A 94 6.00 -9.46 9.05
CA LYS A 94 6.10 -10.91 9.04
C LYS A 94 7.07 -11.31 7.93
N THR A 95 7.87 -12.34 8.17
CA THR A 95 8.69 -12.91 7.11
C THR A 95 7.79 -13.46 6.01
N ASP A 96 7.96 -12.98 4.79
CA ASP A 96 7.25 -13.51 3.63
C ASP A 96 8.10 -14.60 2.98
N TRP A 97 7.67 -15.85 3.19
CA TRP A 97 8.31 -17.05 2.63
C TRP A 97 7.91 -17.31 1.17
N ARG A 98 7.03 -16.45 0.62
CA ARG A 98 6.50 -16.58 -0.73
C ARG A 98 7.27 -15.65 -1.66
N LEU A 99 8.17 -16.20 -2.43
CA LEU A 99 8.77 -15.49 -3.57
C LEU A 99 8.06 -15.89 -4.84
N LYS A 100 7.86 -14.93 -5.72
CA LYS A 100 7.37 -15.14 -7.07
C LYS A 100 8.55 -14.94 -8.00
N GLU A 101 9.14 -16.04 -8.48
CA GLU A 101 10.09 -16.02 -9.59
C GLU A 101 9.36 -16.49 -10.84
N ASP A 102 9.45 -15.75 -11.92
CA ASP A 102 8.86 -16.07 -13.25
C ASP A 102 7.40 -16.53 -13.20
N GLY A 103 6.61 -15.91 -12.31
CA GLY A 103 5.19 -16.24 -12.17
C GLY A 103 4.90 -17.48 -11.31
N LYS A 104 5.90 -18.20 -10.83
CA LYS A 104 5.76 -19.36 -9.94
C LYS A 104 6.06 -18.98 -8.49
N TRP A 105 5.32 -19.57 -7.56
CA TRP A 105 5.59 -19.43 -6.13
C TRP A 105 6.77 -20.32 -5.74
N VAL A 106 7.83 -19.71 -5.23
CA VAL A 106 8.99 -20.41 -4.69
C VAL A 106 8.96 -20.29 -3.17
N VAL A 107 8.92 -21.42 -2.49
CA VAL A 107 9.12 -21.49 -1.04
C VAL A 107 10.62 -21.64 -0.82
N LEU A 108 11.28 -20.61 -0.32
CA LEU A 108 12.70 -20.69 -0.01
C LEU A 108 12.92 -21.41 1.32
N GLY A 109 13.37 -22.63 1.23
CA GLY A 109 13.99 -23.35 2.33
C GLY A 109 15.52 -23.28 2.20
N GLY A 110 16.18 -22.58 3.09
CA GLY A 110 17.57 -22.79 3.45
C GLY A 110 18.68 -22.20 2.57
N SER A 111 19.63 -21.57 3.21
CA SER A 111 21.08 -21.47 2.89
C SER A 111 21.60 -20.70 1.68
N LEU A 112 20.85 -20.00 0.90
CA LEU A 112 21.41 -19.19 -0.18
C LEU A 112 21.04 -17.70 0.01
N GLY A 113 21.73 -16.94 0.83
CA GLY A 113 21.91 -15.49 0.79
C GLY A 113 20.77 -14.56 0.31
N LEU A 114 19.57 -15.10 0.13
CA LEU A 114 18.40 -14.41 -0.39
C LEU A 114 17.79 -13.56 0.71
N LYS A 115 17.72 -12.25 0.49
CA LYS A 115 17.00 -11.32 1.35
C LYS A 115 15.52 -11.72 1.37
N LEU A 116 15.08 -12.34 2.47
CA LEU A 116 13.68 -12.60 2.71
C LEU A 116 12.93 -11.28 2.70
N ARG A 117 11.81 -11.22 1.97
CA ARG A 117 10.93 -10.07 2.02
C ARG A 117 10.18 -10.05 3.36
N GLU A 118 10.05 -8.87 3.94
CA GLU A 118 9.20 -8.68 5.09
C GLU A 118 7.85 -8.12 4.62
N GLU A 119 6.78 -8.91 4.84
CA GLU A 119 5.41 -8.47 4.63
C GLU A 119 5.01 -7.46 5.70
N VAL A 120 4.32 -6.41 5.29
CA VAL A 120 3.71 -5.43 6.18
C VAL A 120 2.21 -5.68 6.27
N VAL A 121 1.69 -5.82 7.48
CA VAL A 121 0.26 -6.01 7.75
C VAL A 121 -0.25 -4.96 8.74
N CYS A 122 -1.54 -4.67 8.67
CA CYS A 122 -2.19 -3.82 9.67
C CYS A 122 -2.07 -4.43 11.07
N GLY A 123 -1.58 -3.67 12.03
CA GLY A 123 -1.39 -4.12 13.41
C GLY A 123 -2.69 -4.55 14.11
N ARG A 124 -3.82 -3.93 13.72
CA ARG A 124 -5.14 -4.18 14.30
C ARG A 124 -5.86 -5.38 13.68
N CYS A 125 -6.04 -5.39 12.35
CA CYS A 125 -6.86 -6.42 11.69
C CYS A 125 -6.04 -7.48 10.95
N GLY A 126 -4.71 -7.33 10.84
CA GLY A 126 -3.85 -8.27 10.14
C GLY A 126 -3.94 -8.23 8.61
N GLY A 127 -4.72 -7.32 8.05
CA GLY A 127 -4.86 -7.15 6.59
C GLY A 127 -3.51 -6.83 5.94
N HIS A 128 -3.25 -7.45 4.78
CA HIS A 128 -2.02 -7.25 4.03
C HIS A 128 -1.94 -5.83 3.47
N LEU A 129 -0.82 -5.16 3.69
CA LEU A 129 -0.59 -3.81 3.19
C LEU A 129 0.42 -3.78 2.05
N GLY A 130 1.49 -4.55 2.15
CA GLY A 130 2.61 -4.55 1.21
C GLY A 130 3.85 -5.16 1.82
N HIS A 131 5.02 -4.58 1.51
CA HIS A 131 6.32 -5.06 1.98
C HIS A 131 7.19 -3.91 2.49
N VAL A 132 8.12 -4.22 3.37
CA VAL A 132 9.13 -3.29 3.83
C VAL A 132 10.51 -3.68 3.30
N PHE A 133 11.24 -2.68 2.86
CA PHE A 133 12.61 -2.79 2.37
C PHE A 133 13.51 -1.96 3.28
N ARG A 134 14.59 -2.57 3.76
CA ARG A 134 15.53 -1.93 4.70
C ARG A 134 16.93 -1.86 4.10
N GLY A 135 17.62 -0.77 4.38
CA GLY A 135 19.01 -0.59 3.95
C GLY A 135 19.19 -0.33 2.47
N GLU A 136 18.13 0.07 1.76
CA GLU A 136 18.22 0.52 0.37
C GLU A 136 18.74 1.97 0.34
N LYS A 137 19.63 2.25 -0.62
CA LYS A 137 20.08 3.62 -0.90
C LYS A 137 19.10 4.25 -1.88
N TRP A 138 18.30 5.18 -1.42
CA TRP A 138 17.40 5.98 -2.27
C TRP A 138 17.95 7.37 -2.45
N ALA A 139 18.19 7.78 -3.68
CA ALA A 139 18.83 9.02 -4.07
C ALA A 139 18.07 10.32 -3.73
N LYS A 140 16.94 10.25 -3.03
CA LYS A 140 16.07 11.40 -2.77
C LYS A 140 15.64 11.60 -1.31
N VAL A 141 16.13 10.81 -0.37
CA VAL A 141 15.90 11.07 1.05
C VAL A 141 17.23 11.64 1.59
N GLU A 142 17.32 12.95 1.62
CA GLU A 142 18.54 13.70 1.99
C GLU A 142 18.89 13.67 3.49
N GLU A 143 18.19 12.89 4.31
CA GLU A 143 18.59 12.65 5.69
C GLU A 143 19.20 11.26 5.83
N GLU A 144 20.46 11.13 5.47
CA GLU A 144 21.33 10.09 6.00
C GLU A 144 21.48 10.30 7.51
N VAL A 145 20.65 9.65 8.28
CA VAL A 145 21.04 9.31 9.64
C VAL A 145 22.18 8.31 9.50
N GLU A 146 23.38 8.73 9.88
CA GLU A 146 24.64 8.01 9.75
C GLU A 146 24.47 6.49 9.87
N GLY A 147 24.78 5.77 8.79
CA GLY A 147 25.02 4.32 8.80
C GLY A 147 23.80 3.40 8.78
N LYS A 148 22.57 3.90 8.82
CA LYS A 148 21.35 3.08 8.72
C LYS A 148 20.62 3.44 7.43
N GLY A 149 20.66 2.55 6.45
CA GLY A 149 19.94 2.73 5.19
C GLY A 149 18.43 2.99 5.45
N VAL A 150 17.82 3.75 4.55
CA VAL A 150 16.42 4.19 4.65
C VAL A 150 15.47 2.99 4.65
N THR A 151 14.49 3.02 5.54
CA THR A 151 13.37 2.08 5.53
C THR A 151 12.32 2.57 4.54
N ARG A 152 11.87 1.69 3.65
CA ARG A 152 10.79 1.97 2.71
C ARG A 152 9.65 0.97 2.89
N TYR A 153 8.50 1.47 3.32
CA TYR A 153 7.25 0.73 3.31
C TYR A 153 6.59 0.91 1.94
N CYS A 154 6.62 -0.11 1.10
CA CYS A 154 5.98 -0.12 -0.22
C CYS A 154 4.60 -0.77 -0.07
N VAL A 155 3.54 0.02 -0.22
CA VAL A 155 2.19 -0.36 0.19
C VAL A 155 1.24 -0.32 -0.99
N ASN A 156 0.31 -1.28 -1.06
CA ASN A 156 -0.79 -1.22 -2.03
C ASN A 156 -1.71 -0.04 -1.70
N GLY A 157 -1.88 0.89 -2.63
CA GLY A 157 -2.71 2.06 -2.41
C GLY A 157 -4.17 1.71 -2.15
N CYS A 158 -4.68 0.64 -2.79
CA CYS A 158 -6.02 0.12 -2.52
C CYS A 158 -6.20 -0.45 -1.10
N SER A 159 -5.11 -0.78 -0.38
CA SER A 159 -5.19 -1.19 1.03
C SER A 159 -5.39 -0.03 2.00
N LEU A 160 -5.28 1.20 1.51
CA LEU A 160 -5.35 2.43 2.29
C LEU A 160 -6.55 3.29 1.91
N VAL A 161 -6.99 4.09 2.87
CA VAL A 161 -7.90 5.22 2.66
C VAL A 161 -7.29 6.47 3.26
N ALA A 162 -7.41 7.59 2.55
CA ALA A 162 -7.04 8.89 3.09
C ALA A 162 -8.10 9.35 4.08
N ARG A 163 -7.70 9.78 5.26
CA ARG A 163 -8.57 10.38 6.27
C ARG A 163 -8.04 11.75 6.65
N SER A 164 -8.91 12.75 6.57
CA SER A 164 -8.76 14.05 7.19
C SER A 164 -9.90 14.20 8.19
N THR A 165 -9.60 14.60 9.38
CA THR A 165 -10.58 15.00 10.42
C THR A 165 -10.77 16.49 10.41
#